data_d7f984f097fd7221da303845104fe1a5
#
_entry.id   d7f984f097fd7221da303845104fe1a5
#
_cell.length_a   1.000
_cell.length_b   1.000
_cell.length_c   1.000
_cell.angle_alpha   90.00
_cell.angle_beta   90.00
_cell.angle_gamma   90.00
#
_symmetry.space_group_name_H-M   'P 1'
#
loop_
_entity.id
_entity.type
_entity.pdbx_description
1 polymer ?
#
loop_
_entity_poly.entity_id
_entity_poly.type
_entity_poly.pdbx_seq_one_letter_code
_entity_poly.pdbx_strand_id
1 'polypeptide(L)'
;YRRAFLILCLLSHAYVWGKLELASETLPSQLAVPWTKIADHLGLCPVVCHAAVALWNYRLLDEDGPIDLSNLAIMGTYSGSLDEAWFYLVTTSIESAGAPCVSQIMAAIDNIQDGNYAGLKANLETIRDSIAEMTHVLTRMYEKCDPYVFYWKIRPYLAGWENMAEAGLPLGLIYEGVDLWSEQTDEYADMSHLDSAQRLLRQYRRYAGGSAAQSSLIAALDVAFGVEHHRTGEKPTVIKPSELPADRYTKLPAPNPADELNGSAETPRTPPQFKRTNHNAFLRAMRKYMPRSHREFLEDLEVAANIRPFILHLEEQHRQGAITEEEIELIEMYNQCLHQLKLFRDKHVQIVTLYIVNQARKGPNIPHGGFAIQQKKTEKTHSSQHNDLYPQTQLETAPGIKKDSKTEKVTQMFPQLGLARTIGSDSKVVRGTGGTNVMPFLKQSRDETNDMKIQLKEASTKEASKQSWSEWFLGR
;
A
#
# COMPACT_ATOMS: atom_id res chain seq x y z
N TYR A 1 14.35 -9.81 16.35
CA TYR A 1 14.44 -8.46 15.78
C TYR A 1 13.08 -7.88 15.41
N ARG A 2 12.16 -8.61 14.70
CA ARG A 2 10.83 -8.11 14.29
C ARG A 2 10.00 -7.59 15.45
N ARG A 3 9.93 -8.33 16.57
CA ARG A 3 9.24 -7.89 17.79
C ARG A 3 9.85 -6.63 18.40
N ALA A 4 11.18 -6.55 18.45
CA ALA A 4 11.88 -5.38 18.97
C ALA A 4 11.67 -4.16 18.08
N PHE A 5 11.68 -4.32 16.74
CA PHE A 5 11.34 -3.25 15.81
C PHE A 5 9.92 -2.71 16.06
N LEU A 6 8.94 -3.59 16.20
CA LEU A 6 7.55 -3.21 16.47
C LEU A 6 7.43 -2.40 17.78
N ILE A 7 8.04 -2.86 18.87
CA ILE A 7 7.97 -2.16 20.17
C ILE A 7 8.61 -0.78 20.07
N LEU A 8 9.82 -0.68 19.50
CA LEU A 8 10.51 0.59 19.32
C LEU A 8 9.76 1.53 18.37
N CYS A 9 9.13 1.00 17.34
CA CYS A 9 8.24 1.74 16.45
C CYS A 9 7.07 2.37 17.22
N LEU A 10 6.33 1.56 18.00
CA LEU A 10 5.20 2.04 18.79
C LEU A 10 5.64 3.12 19.80
N LEU A 11 6.72 2.88 20.54
CA LEU A 11 7.24 3.83 21.54
C LEU A 11 7.72 5.13 20.89
N SER A 12 8.46 5.05 19.77
CA SER A 12 9.02 6.23 19.11
C SER A 12 7.93 7.11 18.50
N HIS A 13 6.94 6.51 17.82
CA HIS A 13 5.80 7.25 17.27
C HIS A 13 4.92 7.86 18.37
N ALA A 14 4.69 7.12 19.47
CA ALA A 14 3.99 7.67 20.63
C ALA A 14 4.77 8.84 21.26
N TYR A 15 6.11 8.77 21.33
CA TYR A 15 6.95 9.85 21.82
C TYR A 15 6.86 11.11 20.94
N VAL A 16 6.93 10.95 19.62
CA VAL A 16 6.89 12.07 18.67
C VAL A 16 5.51 12.71 18.59
N TRP A 17 4.45 11.88 18.44
CA TRP A 17 3.11 12.35 18.17
C TRP A 17 2.21 12.44 19.40
N GLY A 18 2.60 11.85 20.53
CA GLY A 18 1.77 11.80 21.75
C GLY A 18 1.72 13.09 22.55
N LYS A 19 2.55 14.09 22.23
CA LYS A 19 2.53 15.39 22.90
C LYS A 19 1.31 16.21 22.45
N LEU A 20 0.62 16.80 23.42
CA LEU A 20 -0.63 17.54 23.19
C LEU A 20 -0.42 18.87 22.43
N GLU A 21 0.75 19.47 22.48
CA GLU A 21 1.01 20.79 21.92
C GLU A 21 1.72 20.74 20.57
N LEU A 22 2.94 20.23 20.52
CA LEU A 22 3.77 20.15 19.33
C LEU A 22 4.44 18.80 19.23
N ALA A 23 4.67 18.32 18.00
CA ALA A 23 5.50 17.15 17.76
C ALA A 23 6.91 17.35 18.29
N SER A 24 7.54 16.28 18.76
CA SER A 24 8.95 16.34 19.16
C SER A 24 9.83 16.36 17.91
N GLU A 25 10.70 17.36 17.78
CA GLU A 25 11.65 17.42 16.66
C GLU A 25 12.83 16.47 16.80
N THR A 26 13.03 15.91 18.01
CA THR A 26 14.15 15.02 18.32
C THR A 26 13.66 13.74 18.97
N LEU A 27 14.08 12.61 18.45
CA LEU A 27 13.91 11.29 19.05
C LEU A 27 15.12 11.01 19.94
N PRO A 28 14.95 10.76 21.26
CA PRO A 28 16.06 10.58 22.18
C PRO A 28 16.88 9.33 21.85
N SER A 29 18.17 9.35 22.15
CA SER A 29 19.13 8.29 21.82
C SER A 29 18.73 6.91 22.33
N GLN A 30 18.02 6.84 23.46
CA GLN A 30 17.49 5.59 24.05
C GLN A 30 16.48 4.89 23.14
N LEU A 31 15.79 5.61 22.26
CA LEU A 31 14.89 5.08 21.25
C LEU A 31 15.55 5.04 19.86
N ALA A 32 16.21 6.13 19.48
CA ALA A 32 16.79 6.31 18.16
C ALA A 32 17.86 5.27 17.82
N VAL A 33 18.85 5.09 18.74
CA VAL A 33 20.00 4.21 18.50
C VAL A 33 19.59 2.74 18.35
N PRO A 34 18.86 2.11 19.31
CA PRO A 34 18.47 0.71 19.17
C PRO A 34 17.51 0.50 17.99
N TRP A 35 16.60 1.46 17.71
CA TRP A 35 15.68 1.34 16.61
C TRP A 35 16.37 1.36 15.25
N THR A 36 17.32 2.28 15.06
CA THR A 36 18.09 2.35 13.80
C THR A 36 18.90 1.08 13.59
N LYS A 37 19.61 0.56 14.61
CA LYS A 37 20.39 -0.68 14.51
C LYS A 37 19.53 -1.89 14.12
N ILE A 38 18.31 -1.97 14.67
CA ILE A 38 17.38 -3.06 14.34
C ILE A 38 16.78 -2.85 12.93
N ALA A 39 16.50 -1.61 12.58
CA ALA A 39 15.99 -1.26 11.25
C ALA A 39 17.02 -1.63 10.16
N ASP A 40 18.29 -1.29 10.36
CA ASP A 40 19.38 -1.65 9.43
C ASP A 40 19.52 -3.17 9.28
N HIS A 41 19.45 -3.92 10.41
CA HIS A 41 19.49 -5.39 10.36
C HIS A 41 18.34 -5.98 9.53
N LEU A 42 17.13 -5.41 9.63
CA LEU A 42 15.95 -5.86 8.89
C LEU A 42 15.88 -5.27 7.47
N GLY A 43 16.75 -4.32 7.16
CA GLY A 43 16.73 -3.59 5.91
C GLY A 43 15.55 -2.62 5.79
N LEU A 44 15.14 -1.99 6.89
CA LEU A 44 14.01 -1.06 6.97
C LEU A 44 14.47 0.35 7.33
N CYS A 45 13.63 1.34 7.02
CA CYS A 45 13.77 2.66 7.65
C CYS A 45 13.20 2.62 9.08
N PRO A 46 13.83 3.29 10.06
CA PRO A 46 13.32 3.38 11.43
C PRO A 46 12.13 4.37 11.52
N VAL A 47 11.00 3.95 10.98
CA VAL A 47 9.71 4.64 10.97
C VAL A 47 8.61 3.59 10.93
N VAL A 48 7.37 3.96 11.28
CA VAL A 48 6.24 3.03 11.11
C VAL A 48 6.12 2.62 9.65
N CYS A 49 6.01 1.32 9.43
CA CYS A 49 5.85 0.75 8.10
C CYS A 49 4.80 -0.37 8.12
N HIS A 50 4.31 -0.73 6.94
CA HIS A 50 3.33 -1.80 6.76
C HIS A 50 3.77 -3.13 7.40
N ALA A 51 5.03 -3.52 7.22
CA ALA A 51 5.56 -4.75 7.81
C ALA A 51 5.44 -4.78 9.33
N ALA A 52 5.73 -3.65 10.01
CA ALA A 52 5.66 -3.57 11.46
C ALA A 52 4.24 -3.78 11.97
N VAL A 53 3.25 -3.08 11.40
CA VAL A 53 1.89 -3.03 11.95
C VAL A 53 0.96 -4.11 11.42
N ALA A 54 1.24 -4.68 10.23
CA ALA A 54 0.43 -5.72 9.61
C ALA A 54 1.08 -7.10 9.66
N LEU A 55 2.38 -7.22 9.29
CA LEU A 55 3.00 -8.54 9.16
C LEU A 55 3.55 -9.08 10.48
N TRP A 56 3.83 -8.21 11.46
CA TRP A 56 4.52 -8.60 12.70
C TRP A 56 3.75 -8.24 13.99
N ASN A 57 2.59 -7.60 13.89
CA ASN A 57 1.84 -7.07 15.03
C ASN A 57 0.68 -7.96 15.46
N TYR A 58 0.82 -9.27 15.30
CA TYR A 58 -0.20 -10.22 15.69
C TYR A 58 0.39 -11.45 16.38
N ARG A 59 -0.47 -12.19 17.06
CA ARG A 59 -0.25 -13.56 17.51
C ARG A 59 -1.50 -14.38 17.21
N LEU A 60 -1.32 -15.68 17.04
CA LEU A 60 -2.42 -16.62 16.96
C LEU A 60 -2.99 -16.87 18.36
N LEU A 61 -4.28 -17.06 18.47
CA LEU A 61 -4.97 -17.52 19.68
C LEU A 61 -4.82 -19.03 19.81
N ASP A 62 -4.98 -19.74 18.72
CA ASP A 62 -4.66 -21.15 18.51
C ASP A 62 -3.48 -21.25 17.52
N GLU A 63 -2.35 -21.77 17.96
CA GLU A 63 -1.12 -21.82 17.17
C GLU A 63 -1.24 -22.73 15.94
N ASP A 64 -2.10 -23.74 15.99
CA ASP A 64 -2.37 -24.68 14.90
C ASP A 64 -3.50 -24.21 13.97
N GLY A 65 -4.17 -23.11 14.32
CA GLY A 65 -5.28 -22.55 13.58
C GLY A 65 -4.85 -21.64 12.43
N PRO A 66 -5.80 -21.24 11.56
CA PRO A 66 -5.53 -20.36 10.42
C PRO A 66 -5.16 -18.94 10.85
N ILE A 67 -4.44 -18.22 9.96
CA ILE A 67 -4.19 -16.80 10.11
C ILE A 67 -5.39 -16.02 9.56
N ASP A 68 -6.45 -15.95 10.32
CA ASP A 68 -7.67 -15.20 10.01
C ASP A 68 -8.19 -14.41 11.22
N LEU A 69 -9.17 -13.54 10.99
CA LEU A 69 -9.71 -12.64 12.02
C LEU A 69 -10.34 -13.35 13.23
N SER A 70 -10.69 -14.62 13.12
CA SER A 70 -11.24 -15.40 14.24
C SER A 70 -10.14 -15.92 15.18
N ASN A 71 -8.92 -16.05 14.66
CA ASN A 71 -7.77 -16.62 15.35
C ASN A 71 -6.64 -15.63 15.62
N LEU A 72 -6.83 -14.35 15.32
CA LEU A 72 -5.82 -13.31 15.49
C LEU A 72 -6.05 -12.46 16.74
N ALA A 73 -4.97 -12.18 17.46
CA ALA A 73 -4.93 -11.15 18.49
C ALA A 73 -3.82 -10.14 18.22
N ILE A 74 -4.11 -8.86 18.46
CA ILE A 74 -3.13 -7.78 18.32
C ILE A 74 -2.07 -7.86 19.43
N MET A 75 -0.83 -7.45 19.11
CA MET A 75 0.23 -7.38 20.09
C MET A 75 0.48 -5.99 20.65
N GLY A 76 0.24 -4.95 19.86
CA GLY A 76 0.45 -3.58 20.29
C GLY A 76 -0.39 -2.58 19.49
N THR A 77 -0.81 -1.52 20.17
CA THR A 77 -1.56 -0.39 19.61
C THR A 77 -1.09 0.90 20.27
N TYR A 78 -1.37 2.04 19.67
CA TYR A 78 -1.13 3.37 20.25
C TYR A 78 -2.28 3.78 21.19
N SER A 79 -3.52 3.53 20.80
CA SER A 79 -4.71 4.00 21.49
C SER A 79 -5.32 2.99 22.45
N GLY A 80 -4.97 1.71 22.35
CA GLY A 80 -5.62 0.62 23.06
C GLY A 80 -7.05 0.34 22.60
N SER A 81 -7.54 1.02 21.52
CA SER A 81 -8.92 0.85 21.05
C SER A 81 -9.08 -0.41 20.20
N LEU A 82 -10.32 -0.95 20.22
CA LEU A 82 -10.69 -2.05 19.34
C LEU A 82 -10.63 -1.63 17.87
N ASP A 83 -10.93 -0.38 17.55
CA ASP A 83 -10.85 0.18 16.20
C ASP A 83 -9.44 0.07 15.61
N GLU A 84 -8.43 0.41 16.42
CA GLU A 84 -7.02 0.30 15.99
C GLU A 84 -6.59 -1.15 15.84
N ALA A 85 -6.92 -1.98 16.82
CA ALA A 85 -6.65 -3.42 16.76
C ALA A 85 -7.28 -4.04 15.50
N TRP A 86 -8.54 -3.71 15.22
CA TRP A 86 -9.27 -4.21 14.07
C TRP A 86 -8.67 -3.74 12.74
N PHE A 87 -8.26 -2.47 12.66
CA PHE A 87 -7.58 -1.94 11.48
C PHE A 87 -6.32 -2.74 11.12
N TYR A 88 -5.48 -3.03 12.11
CA TYR A 88 -4.27 -3.82 11.86
C TYR A 88 -4.58 -5.29 11.57
N LEU A 89 -5.49 -5.93 12.32
CA LEU A 89 -5.82 -7.34 12.13
C LEU A 89 -6.51 -7.61 10.78
N VAL A 90 -7.39 -6.72 10.32
CA VAL A 90 -7.95 -6.81 8.96
C VAL A 90 -6.85 -6.72 7.92
N THR A 91 -5.88 -5.82 8.10
CA THR A 91 -4.76 -5.69 7.18
C THR A 91 -3.88 -6.94 7.19
N THR A 92 -3.62 -7.53 8.37
CA THR A 92 -2.92 -8.83 8.51
C THR A 92 -3.65 -9.94 7.76
N SER A 93 -4.98 -10.02 7.93
CA SER A 93 -5.79 -11.05 7.27
C SER A 93 -5.85 -10.88 5.75
N ILE A 94 -5.77 -9.64 5.23
CA ILE A 94 -5.62 -9.38 3.78
C ILE A 94 -4.30 -9.96 3.27
N GLU A 95 -3.20 -9.72 3.97
CA GLU A 95 -1.88 -10.27 3.60
C GLU A 95 -1.89 -11.81 3.65
N SER A 96 -2.57 -12.40 4.64
CA SER A 96 -2.73 -13.86 4.74
C SER A 96 -3.57 -14.43 3.60
N ALA A 97 -4.72 -13.83 3.29
CA ALA A 97 -5.59 -14.25 2.20
C ALA A 97 -4.90 -14.17 0.82
N GLY A 98 -4.01 -13.20 0.66
CA GLY A 98 -3.22 -13.02 -0.55
C GLY A 98 -1.91 -13.82 -0.60
N ALA A 99 -1.47 -14.42 0.52
CA ALA A 99 -0.20 -15.15 0.57
C ALA A 99 -0.09 -16.28 -0.47
N PRO A 100 -1.15 -17.04 -0.79
CA PRO A 100 -1.09 -18.05 -1.86
C PRO A 100 -0.69 -17.47 -3.21
N CYS A 101 -1.00 -16.19 -3.51
CA CYS A 101 -0.62 -15.57 -4.78
C CYS A 101 0.88 -15.65 -5.04
N VAL A 102 1.73 -15.50 -4.00
CA VAL A 102 3.19 -15.47 -4.17
C VAL A 102 3.71 -16.80 -4.73
N SER A 103 3.33 -17.92 -4.12
CA SER A 103 3.73 -19.24 -4.59
C SER A 103 3.12 -19.57 -5.95
N GLN A 104 1.88 -19.16 -6.20
CA GLN A 104 1.20 -19.40 -7.47
C GLN A 104 1.80 -18.56 -8.62
N ILE A 105 2.27 -17.34 -8.36
CA ILE A 105 3.01 -16.54 -9.34
C ILE A 105 4.29 -17.26 -9.76
N MET A 106 5.06 -17.81 -8.81
CA MET A 106 6.28 -18.55 -9.12
C MET A 106 5.98 -19.81 -9.94
N ALA A 107 4.98 -20.60 -9.51
CA ALA A 107 4.56 -21.78 -10.26
C ALA A 107 4.01 -21.44 -11.66
N ALA A 108 3.32 -20.31 -11.83
CA ALA A 108 2.85 -19.86 -13.13
C ALA A 108 4.02 -19.51 -14.08
N ILE A 109 5.09 -18.89 -13.55
CA ILE A 109 6.29 -18.60 -14.32
C ILE A 109 6.93 -19.90 -14.85
N ASP A 110 7.08 -20.90 -13.97
CA ASP A 110 7.63 -22.21 -14.31
C ASP A 110 6.73 -22.94 -15.34
N ASN A 111 5.40 -22.98 -15.12
CA ASN A 111 4.46 -23.61 -16.03
C ASN A 111 4.46 -22.99 -17.45
N ILE A 112 4.70 -21.68 -17.56
CA ILE A 112 4.86 -21.03 -18.88
C ILE A 112 6.14 -21.52 -19.57
N GLN A 113 7.25 -21.67 -18.84
CA GLN A 113 8.51 -22.15 -19.39
C GLN A 113 8.40 -23.61 -19.87
N ASP A 114 7.65 -24.42 -19.11
CA ASP A 114 7.44 -25.84 -19.40
C ASP A 114 6.33 -26.09 -20.44
N GLY A 115 5.59 -25.06 -20.84
CA GLY A 115 4.43 -25.19 -21.75
C GLY A 115 3.23 -25.93 -21.10
N ASN A 116 3.14 -25.95 -19.78
CA ASN A 116 2.08 -26.58 -19.02
C ASN A 116 0.88 -25.62 -18.83
N TYR A 117 0.03 -25.51 -19.83
CA TYR A 117 -1.09 -24.56 -19.84
C TYR A 117 -2.17 -24.90 -18.81
N ALA A 118 -2.42 -26.19 -18.57
CA ALA A 118 -3.36 -26.63 -17.53
C ALA A 118 -2.86 -26.22 -16.13
N GLY A 119 -1.58 -26.38 -15.84
CA GLY A 119 -0.95 -25.92 -14.61
C GLY A 119 -1.01 -24.39 -14.47
N LEU A 120 -0.70 -23.65 -15.54
CA LEU A 120 -0.83 -22.20 -15.57
C LEU A 120 -2.25 -21.73 -15.26
N LYS A 121 -3.27 -22.36 -15.88
CA LYS A 121 -4.68 -22.05 -15.63
C LYS A 121 -5.03 -22.23 -14.15
N ALA A 122 -4.67 -23.36 -13.55
CA ALA A 122 -4.91 -23.62 -12.13
C ALA A 122 -4.22 -22.61 -11.21
N ASN A 123 -3.00 -22.16 -11.54
CA ASN A 123 -2.33 -21.10 -10.80
C ASN A 123 -3.08 -19.77 -10.88
N LEU A 124 -3.51 -19.36 -12.07
CA LEU A 124 -4.27 -18.13 -12.27
C LEU A 124 -5.65 -18.18 -11.57
N GLU A 125 -6.33 -19.34 -11.57
CA GLU A 125 -7.57 -19.55 -10.82
C GLU A 125 -7.35 -19.32 -9.32
N THR A 126 -6.32 -19.91 -8.73
CA THR A 126 -5.97 -19.71 -7.31
C THR A 126 -5.64 -18.25 -7.00
N ILE A 127 -4.89 -17.57 -7.88
CA ILE A 127 -4.58 -16.15 -7.70
C ILE A 127 -5.86 -15.31 -7.76
N ARG A 128 -6.75 -15.55 -8.73
CA ARG A 128 -8.05 -14.87 -8.86
C ARG A 128 -8.86 -14.99 -7.57
N ASP A 129 -8.99 -16.20 -7.05
CA ASP A 129 -9.81 -16.50 -5.87
C ASP A 129 -9.19 -15.90 -4.61
N SER A 130 -7.86 -15.93 -4.47
CA SER A 130 -7.15 -15.27 -3.37
C SER A 130 -7.37 -13.74 -3.38
N ILE A 131 -7.32 -13.09 -4.55
CA ILE A 131 -7.60 -11.64 -4.65
C ILE A 131 -9.07 -11.34 -4.32
N ALA A 132 -10.00 -12.22 -4.71
CA ALA A 132 -11.41 -12.08 -4.35
C ALA A 132 -11.59 -12.17 -2.82
N GLU A 133 -10.91 -13.12 -2.16
CA GLU A 133 -10.93 -13.24 -0.69
C GLU A 133 -10.29 -12.03 0.00
N MET A 134 -9.16 -11.50 -0.50
CA MET A 134 -8.59 -10.23 -0.02
C MET A 134 -9.63 -9.10 -0.05
N THR A 135 -10.45 -9.04 -1.11
CA THR A 135 -11.52 -8.04 -1.23
C THR A 135 -12.62 -8.26 -0.21
N HIS A 136 -13.00 -9.50 0.04
CA HIS A 136 -13.98 -9.86 1.06
C HIS A 136 -13.47 -9.45 2.45
N VAL A 137 -12.25 -9.85 2.83
CA VAL A 137 -11.61 -9.48 4.10
C VAL A 137 -11.52 -7.96 4.27
N LEU A 138 -11.17 -7.22 3.22
CA LEU A 138 -11.09 -5.76 3.27
C LEU A 138 -12.44 -5.12 3.64
N THR A 139 -13.58 -5.70 3.25
CA THR A 139 -14.91 -5.19 3.62
C THR A 139 -15.20 -5.31 5.11
N ARG A 140 -14.55 -6.24 5.80
CA ARG A 140 -14.70 -6.44 7.25
C ARG A 140 -14.14 -5.27 8.08
N MET A 141 -13.42 -4.34 7.46
CA MET A 141 -12.99 -3.09 8.10
C MET A 141 -14.17 -2.34 8.75
N TYR A 142 -15.34 -2.36 8.10
CA TYR A 142 -16.54 -1.67 8.59
C TYR A 142 -17.15 -2.27 9.85
N GLU A 143 -16.79 -3.51 10.23
CA GLU A 143 -17.40 -4.21 11.35
C GLU A 143 -17.04 -3.59 12.71
N LYS A 144 -15.76 -3.20 12.90
CA LYS A 144 -15.27 -2.77 14.22
C LYS A 144 -14.28 -1.60 14.16
N CYS A 145 -14.07 -0.97 13.01
CA CYS A 145 -13.23 0.23 12.90
C CYS A 145 -14.10 1.42 12.49
N ASP A 146 -14.34 2.32 13.44
CA ASP A 146 -15.11 3.54 13.19
C ASP A 146 -14.27 4.56 12.43
N PRO A 147 -14.78 5.16 11.31
CA PRO A 147 -14.04 6.11 10.49
C PRO A 147 -13.57 7.36 11.24
N TYR A 148 -14.32 7.84 12.22
CA TYR A 148 -13.92 8.99 13.03
C TYR A 148 -12.76 8.63 13.96
N VAL A 149 -12.88 7.50 14.68
CA VAL A 149 -11.82 7.00 15.57
C VAL A 149 -10.53 6.77 14.78
N PHE A 150 -10.65 6.13 13.62
CA PHE A 150 -9.50 5.94 12.72
C PHE A 150 -8.84 7.27 12.35
N TYR A 151 -9.61 8.21 11.81
CA TYR A 151 -9.06 9.46 11.28
C TYR A 151 -8.43 10.35 12.36
N TRP A 152 -9.13 10.51 13.51
CA TRP A 152 -8.75 11.48 14.53
C TRP A 152 -7.86 10.92 15.64
N LYS A 153 -7.89 9.59 15.89
CA LYS A 153 -7.18 8.97 17.01
C LYS A 153 -6.10 7.97 16.61
N ILE A 154 -6.21 7.32 15.46
CA ILE A 154 -5.27 6.28 15.03
C ILE A 154 -4.32 6.83 13.96
N ARG A 155 -4.87 7.38 12.89
CA ARG A 155 -4.12 7.87 11.74
C ARG A 155 -2.97 8.83 12.06
N PRO A 156 -3.06 9.75 13.05
CA PRO A 156 -1.96 10.62 13.43
C PRO A 156 -0.67 9.88 13.81
N TYR A 157 -0.77 8.74 14.46
CA TYR A 157 0.39 7.92 14.83
C TYR A 157 1.01 7.16 13.65
N LEU A 158 0.29 7.01 12.54
CA LEU A 158 0.79 6.38 11.33
C LEU A 158 1.55 7.34 10.41
N ALA A 159 1.58 8.63 10.75
CA ALA A 159 2.33 9.63 10.03
C ALA A 159 3.84 9.44 10.21
N GLY A 160 4.59 9.61 9.11
CA GLY A 160 6.04 9.75 9.19
C GLY A 160 6.47 11.20 9.48
N TRP A 161 7.67 11.52 9.06
CA TRP A 161 8.29 12.83 9.28
C TRP A 161 8.42 13.66 8.00
N GLU A 162 8.07 13.08 6.85
CA GLU A 162 8.15 13.74 5.56
C GLU A 162 6.92 14.63 5.31
N ASN A 163 7.15 15.88 4.87
CA ASN A 163 6.08 16.83 4.55
C ASN A 163 5.12 17.14 5.72
N MET A 164 5.66 17.20 6.95
CA MET A 164 4.91 17.42 8.20
C MET A 164 5.14 18.82 8.82
N ALA A 165 5.40 19.84 7.99
CA ALA A 165 5.63 21.21 8.46
C ALA A 165 4.46 21.75 9.29
N GLU A 166 3.24 21.55 8.84
CA GLU A 166 2.01 21.98 9.53
C GLU A 166 1.78 21.26 10.86
N ALA A 167 2.36 20.06 11.02
CA ALA A 167 2.31 19.28 12.24
C ALA A 167 3.50 19.57 13.20
N GLY A 168 4.36 20.53 12.86
CA GLY A 168 5.50 20.95 13.69
C GLY A 168 6.84 20.32 13.30
N LEU A 169 6.92 19.59 12.18
CA LEU A 169 8.14 18.97 11.68
C LEU A 169 8.52 19.46 10.27
N PRO A 170 8.89 20.75 10.11
CA PRO A 170 9.15 21.31 8.78
C PRO A 170 10.37 20.70 8.09
N LEU A 171 11.38 20.27 8.85
CA LEU A 171 12.61 19.69 8.33
C LEU A 171 12.65 18.16 8.45
N GLY A 172 11.75 17.55 9.21
CA GLY A 172 11.76 16.14 9.58
C GLY A 172 12.09 15.91 11.04
N LEU A 173 12.69 14.75 11.38
CA LEU A 173 12.99 14.33 12.76
C LEU A 173 14.49 14.05 12.93
N ILE A 174 15.10 14.55 14.02
CA ILE A 174 16.48 14.25 14.41
C ILE A 174 16.48 12.95 15.23
N TYR A 175 17.39 12.04 14.90
CA TYR A 175 17.65 10.81 15.65
C TYR A 175 18.92 11.00 16.47
N GLU A 176 18.76 11.31 17.74
CA GLU A 176 19.88 11.63 18.64
C GLU A 176 20.79 10.41 18.82
N GLY A 177 22.10 10.63 18.74
CA GLY A 177 23.12 9.59 18.92
C GLY A 177 23.19 8.58 17.77
N VAL A 178 22.53 8.84 16.64
CA VAL A 178 22.63 8.05 15.41
C VAL A 178 23.51 8.80 14.42
N ASP A 179 24.56 8.13 13.95
CA ASP A 179 25.39 8.66 12.88
C ASP A 179 24.56 8.92 11.61
N LEU A 180 24.98 9.92 10.85
CA LEU A 180 24.25 10.37 9.67
C LEU A 180 24.23 9.34 8.52
N TRP A 181 25.10 8.33 8.60
CA TRP A 181 25.17 7.25 7.64
C TRP A 181 24.28 6.08 8.04
N SER A 182 23.48 5.61 7.11
CA SER A 182 22.80 4.33 7.15
C SER A 182 22.93 3.68 5.78
N GLU A 183 23.17 2.38 5.72
CA GLU A 183 23.29 1.62 4.46
C GLU A 183 22.09 1.78 3.51
N GLN A 184 20.98 2.30 4.02
CA GLN A 184 19.74 2.48 3.25
C GLN A 184 19.60 3.86 2.62
N THR A 185 20.47 4.80 3.00
CA THR A 185 20.49 6.14 2.45
C THR A 185 21.87 6.40 1.86
N ASP A 186 22.11 5.92 0.64
CA ASP A 186 23.32 6.20 -0.16
C ASP A 186 23.63 7.70 -0.31
N GLU A 187 22.70 8.55 0.13
CA GLU A 187 22.81 10.01 0.03
C GLU A 187 23.83 10.63 0.98
N TYR A 188 24.44 9.88 1.93
CA TYR A 188 25.23 10.46 3.03
C TYR A 188 26.70 10.00 3.10
N ALA A 189 27.20 9.36 2.10
CA ALA A 189 28.53 8.72 2.15
C ALA A 189 29.70 9.69 2.33
N ASP A 190 29.61 10.96 1.88
CA ASP A 190 30.65 11.97 2.08
C ASP A 190 30.06 13.34 2.39
N MET A 191 30.22 13.76 3.66
CA MET A 191 29.79 15.07 4.14
C MET A 191 30.95 16.07 4.31
N SER A 192 32.15 15.69 3.95
CA SER A 192 33.36 16.53 4.14
C SER A 192 33.28 17.86 3.38
N HIS A 193 32.56 17.87 2.25
CA HIS A 193 32.38 19.03 1.38
C HIS A 193 31.23 19.97 1.82
N LEU A 194 30.46 19.60 2.87
CA LEU A 194 29.31 20.37 3.30
C LEU A 194 29.69 21.43 4.33
N ASP A 195 29.08 22.60 4.24
CA ASP A 195 29.14 23.61 5.28
C ASP A 195 28.33 23.21 6.53
N SER A 196 28.50 23.99 7.63
CA SER A 196 27.86 23.68 8.92
C SER A 196 26.33 23.73 8.84
N ALA A 197 25.72 24.60 8.03
CA ALA A 197 24.28 24.70 7.85
C ALA A 197 23.73 23.53 7.06
N GLN A 198 24.43 23.11 6.02
CA GLN A 198 24.10 21.93 5.22
C GLN A 198 24.21 20.64 6.06
N ARG A 199 25.24 20.51 6.91
CA ARG A 199 25.37 19.38 7.83
C ARG A 199 24.22 19.33 8.84
N LEU A 200 23.81 20.47 9.37
CA LEU A 200 22.69 20.57 10.29
C LEU A 200 21.39 20.11 9.61
N LEU A 201 21.13 20.56 8.39
CA LEU A 201 19.93 20.15 7.63
C LEU A 201 19.91 18.63 7.34
N ARG A 202 21.07 18.01 7.17
CA ARG A 202 21.19 16.57 6.95
C ARG A 202 21.00 15.71 8.20
N GLN A 203 20.98 16.29 9.39
CA GLN A 203 20.63 15.56 10.62
C GLN A 203 19.15 15.17 10.65
N TYR A 204 18.31 15.89 9.91
CA TYR A 204 16.88 15.60 9.85
C TYR A 204 16.55 14.42 8.91
N ARG A 205 15.91 13.41 9.46
CA ARG A 205 15.40 12.28 8.70
C ARG A 205 14.02 12.60 8.15
N ARG A 206 13.80 12.30 6.87
CA ARG A 206 12.54 12.49 6.17
C ARG A 206 11.98 11.15 5.73
N TYR A 207 11.27 10.50 6.62
CA TYR A 207 10.65 9.22 6.31
C TYR A 207 9.14 9.38 6.11
N ALA A 208 8.60 8.74 5.07
CA ALA A 208 7.17 8.58 4.88
C ALA A 208 6.59 7.65 5.96
N GLY A 209 5.35 7.87 6.36
CA GLY A 209 4.66 7.01 7.32
C GLY A 209 4.16 5.70 6.74
N GLY A 210 3.51 4.91 7.58
CA GLY A 210 2.93 3.63 7.19
C GLY A 210 1.86 3.79 6.09
N SER A 211 1.96 2.98 5.05
CA SER A 211 1.08 3.03 3.88
C SER A 211 0.85 1.65 3.29
N ALA A 212 -0.36 1.40 2.76
CA ALA A 212 -0.65 0.19 1.98
C ALA A 212 0.23 0.07 0.71
N ALA A 213 0.78 1.19 0.21
CA ALA A 213 1.77 1.18 -0.88
C ALA A 213 3.10 0.50 -0.50
N GLN A 214 3.30 0.15 0.77
CA GLN A 214 4.43 -0.62 1.29
C GLN A 214 4.13 -2.12 1.39
N SER A 215 2.96 -2.60 0.92
CA SER A 215 2.65 -4.03 0.83
C SER A 215 3.46 -4.66 -0.30
N SER A 216 4.28 -5.65 0.05
CA SER A 216 5.07 -6.41 -0.92
C SER A 216 4.18 -7.35 -1.75
N LEU A 217 3.08 -7.83 -1.19
CA LEU A 217 2.10 -8.66 -1.87
C LEU A 217 1.46 -7.91 -3.04
N ILE A 218 0.96 -6.70 -2.79
CA ILE A 218 0.35 -5.87 -3.85
C ILE A 218 1.37 -5.51 -4.94
N ALA A 219 2.62 -5.21 -4.54
CA ALA A 219 3.69 -4.96 -5.48
C ALA A 219 4.03 -6.21 -6.33
N ALA A 220 4.02 -7.42 -5.73
CA ALA A 220 4.25 -8.67 -6.45
C ALA A 220 3.14 -8.97 -7.47
N LEU A 221 1.88 -8.72 -7.12
CA LEU A 221 0.76 -8.83 -8.04
C LEU A 221 0.91 -7.86 -9.24
N ASP A 222 1.30 -6.60 -8.97
CA ASP A 222 1.51 -5.62 -10.04
C ASP A 222 2.64 -6.06 -10.99
N VAL A 223 3.75 -6.56 -10.45
CA VAL A 223 4.86 -7.07 -11.26
C VAL A 223 4.43 -8.28 -12.08
N ALA A 224 3.76 -9.27 -11.47
CA ALA A 224 3.36 -10.51 -12.14
C ALA A 224 2.39 -10.26 -13.29
N PHE A 225 1.42 -9.36 -13.11
CA PHE A 225 0.44 -9.01 -14.13
C PHE A 225 0.89 -7.87 -15.05
N GLY A 226 2.11 -7.34 -14.88
CA GLY A 226 2.68 -6.28 -15.70
C GLY A 226 1.93 -4.96 -15.55
N VAL A 227 1.31 -4.70 -14.38
CA VAL A 227 0.64 -3.42 -14.11
C VAL A 227 1.69 -2.33 -13.94
N GLU A 228 1.65 -1.34 -14.82
CA GLU A 228 2.55 -0.18 -14.79
C GLU A 228 1.82 1.04 -14.22
N HIS A 229 2.46 1.65 -13.22
CA HIS A 229 1.93 2.86 -12.61
C HIS A 229 2.72 4.09 -13.05
N HIS A 230 2.01 5.11 -13.52
CA HIS A 230 2.58 6.38 -13.98
C HIS A 230 2.49 7.46 -12.91
N ARG A 231 3.17 8.58 -13.11
CA ARG A 231 3.02 9.73 -12.22
C ARG A 231 1.57 10.20 -12.19
N THR A 232 1.10 10.60 -11.02
CA THR A 232 -0.29 11.06 -10.86
C THR A 232 -0.57 12.23 -11.81
N GLY A 233 -1.54 12.03 -12.71
CA GLY A 233 -1.92 12.98 -13.75
C GLY A 233 -1.28 12.74 -15.13
N GLU A 234 -0.32 11.83 -15.25
CA GLU A 234 0.19 11.39 -16.55
C GLU A 234 -0.69 10.28 -17.13
N LYS A 235 -0.91 10.31 -18.42
CA LYS A 235 -1.61 9.24 -19.14
C LYS A 235 -0.58 8.22 -19.61
N PRO A 236 -0.89 6.90 -19.62
CA PRO A 236 -0.02 5.91 -20.18
C PRO A 236 0.26 6.24 -21.65
N THR A 237 1.54 6.19 -22.01
CA THR A 237 1.93 6.22 -23.42
C THR A 237 1.61 4.85 -23.99
N VAL A 238 0.64 4.74 -24.87
CA VAL A 238 0.29 3.47 -25.52
C VAL A 238 1.46 3.11 -26.44
N ILE A 239 2.34 2.22 -25.95
CA ILE A 239 3.36 1.59 -26.80
C ILE A 239 2.62 0.58 -27.66
N LYS A 240 2.60 0.81 -28.97
CA LYS A 240 1.97 -0.13 -29.90
C LYS A 240 2.73 -1.47 -29.84
N PRO A 241 2.02 -2.62 -29.94
CA PRO A 241 2.66 -3.94 -29.94
C PRO A 241 3.78 -4.09 -31.00
N SER A 242 3.71 -3.34 -32.11
CA SER A 242 4.74 -3.30 -33.14
C SER A 242 6.06 -2.63 -32.75
N GLU A 243 6.10 -1.95 -31.60
CA GLU A 243 7.30 -1.27 -31.08
C GLU A 243 8.03 -2.10 -30.01
N LEU A 244 7.50 -3.28 -29.66
CA LEU A 244 8.17 -4.22 -28.76
C LEU A 244 9.22 -5.02 -29.56
N PRO A 245 10.48 -5.14 -29.07
CA PRO A 245 11.49 -5.95 -29.74
C PRO A 245 11.03 -7.40 -29.89
N ALA A 246 11.14 -7.94 -31.09
CA ALA A 246 10.72 -9.31 -31.44
C ALA A 246 11.47 -10.41 -30.67
N ASP A 247 12.60 -10.09 -30.06
CA ASP A 247 13.58 -11.02 -29.50
C ASP A 247 13.21 -11.53 -28.10
N ARG A 248 12.09 -11.06 -27.50
CA ARG A 248 11.65 -11.49 -26.16
C ARG A 248 11.06 -12.90 -26.09
N TYR A 249 10.71 -13.49 -27.26
CA TYR A 249 9.96 -14.75 -27.34
C TYR A 249 10.76 -15.92 -27.93
N THR A 250 12.01 -15.67 -28.35
CA THR A 250 12.89 -16.77 -28.72
C THR A 250 13.30 -17.52 -27.46
N LYS A 251 13.00 -18.83 -27.42
CA LYS A 251 13.51 -19.77 -26.42
C LYS A 251 14.94 -19.38 -26.06
N LEU A 252 15.23 -19.25 -24.77
CA LEU A 252 16.63 -19.26 -24.32
C LEU A 252 17.29 -20.47 -25.01
N PRO A 253 18.37 -20.28 -25.75
CA PRO A 253 19.05 -21.41 -26.37
C PRO A 253 19.40 -22.41 -25.26
N ALA A 254 19.04 -23.66 -25.46
CA ALA A 254 19.48 -24.74 -24.58
C ALA A 254 21.01 -24.64 -24.44
N PRO A 255 21.55 -24.81 -23.22
CA PRO A 255 22.97 -24.77 -22.99
C PRO A 255 23.62 -25.78 -23.97
N ASN A 256 24.59 -25.30 -24.75
CA ASN A 256 25.26 -26.12 -25.71
C ASN A 256 26.11 -27.15 -24.95
N PRO A 257 25.93 -28.48 -25.13
CA PRO A 257 26.69 -29.47 -24.38
C PRO A 257 28.21 -29.37 -24.56
N ALA A 258 28.67 -28.52 -25.48
CA ALA A 258 30.12 -28.28 -25.73
C ALA A 258 30.72 -27.22 -24.79
N ASP A 259 29.93 -26.44 -24.04
CA ASP A 259 30.45 -25.36 -23.20
C ASP A 259 30.82 -25.86 -21.78
N GLU A 260 30.46 -27.09 -21.38
CA GLU A 260 30.85 -27.68 -20.11
C GLU A 260 32.32 -28.15 -20.04
N LEU A 261 33.06 -28.12 -21.15
CA LEU A 261 34.43 -28.67 -21.22
C LEU A 261 35.56 -27.63 -21.23
N ASN A 262 35.25 -26.35 -21.31
CA ASN A 262 36.28 -25.29 -21.25
C ASN A 262 36.04 -24.35 -20.07
N GLY A 263 36.72 -24.63 -18.96
CA GLY A 263 36.72 -23.83 -17.72
C GLY A 263 37.44 -22.48 -17.90
N SER A 264 36.90 -21.59 -18.71
CA SER A 264 37.25 -20.18 -18.74
C SER A 264 36.12 -19.40 -18.07
N ALA A 265 36.39 -18.85 -16.87
CA ALA A 265 35.52 -17.95 -16.15
C ALA A 265 35.23 -16.70 -17.00
N GLU A 266 34.21 -16.75 -17.85
CA GLU A 266 33.64 -15.56 -18.44
C GLU A 266 32.74 -14.86 -17.39
N THR A 267 33.05 -13.59 -17.16
CA THR A 267 32.22 -12.66 -16.38
C THR A 267 30.77 -12.79 -16.76
N PRO A 268 29.84 -12.79 -15.77
CA PRO A 268 28.41 -12.89 -16.03
C PRO A 268 27.99 -11.78 -16.99
N ARG A 269 27.51 -12.14 -18.17
CA ARG A 269 26.89 -11.20 -19.10
C ARG A 269 25.64 -10.64 -18.41
N THR A 270 25.73 -9.40 -17.98
CA THR A 270 24.57 -8.64 -17.49
C THR A 270 23.47 -8.70 -18.55
N PRO A 271 22.27 -9.19 -18.24
CA PRO A 271 21.17 -9.15 -19.20
C PRO A 271 20.96 -7.71 -19.67
N PRO A 272 20.56 -7.45 -20.91
CA PRO A 272 20.33 -6.11 -21.40
C PRO A 272 19.30 -5.43 -20.48
N GLN A 273 19.75 -4.40 -19.74
CA GLN A 273 18.89 -3.59 -18.91
C GLN A 273 17.95 -2.83 -19.83
N PHE A 274 16.73 -3.34 -19.98
CA PHE A 274 15.66 -2.55 -20.55
C PHE A 274 15.43 -1.36 -19.64
N LYS A 275 15.71 -0.16 -20.11
CA LYS A 275 15.25 1.07 -19.48
C LYS A 275 13.72 1.05 -19.47
N ARG A 276 13.12 0.54 -18.41
CA ARG A 276 11.69 0.72 -18.14
C ARG A 276 11.49 2.22 -17.93
N THR A 277 10.92 2.88 -18.92
CA THR A 277 10.57 4.29 -18.84
C THR A 277 9.34 4.47 -17.97
N ASN A 278 9.46 5.32 -16.94
CA ASN A 278 8.37 5.92 -16.16
C ASN A 278 7.61 5.03 -15.17
N HIS A 279 8.32 4.39 -14.26
CA HIS A 279 7.64 3.90 -13.05
C HIS A 279 7.28 5.06 -12.11
N ASN A 280 6.13 4.95 -11.46
CA ASN A 280 5.72 5.88 -10.42
C ASN A 280 6.80 5.96 -9.33
N ALA A 281 7.51 7.10 -9.28
CA ALA A 281 8.62 7.31 -8.36
C ALA A 281 8.19 7.12 -6.89
N PHE A 282 6.93 7.41 -6.56
CA PHE A 282 6.38 7.20 -5.23
C PHE A 282 6.34 5.71 -4.86
N LEU A 283 5.83 4.81 -5.72
CA LEU A 283 5.79 3.38 -5.42
C LEU A 283 7.20 2.78 -5.30
N ARG A 284 8.15 3.24 -6.10
CA ARG A 284 9.56 2.86 -5.95
C ARG A 284 10.13 3.34 -4.60
N ALA A 285 9.85 4.59 -4.22
CA ALA A 285 10.28 5.11 -2.94
C ALA A 285 9.65 4.35 -1.75
N MET A 286 8.45 3.78 -1.92
CA MET A 286 7.81 2.96 -0.88
C MET A 286 8.51 1.62 -0.65
N ARG A 287 9.26 1.09 -1.63
CA ARG A 287 10.01 -0.17 -1.46
C ARG A 287 11.07 -0.09 -0.36
N LYS A 288 11.69 1.06 -0.11
CA LYS A 288 12.66 1.22 0.98
C LYS A 288 12.09 0.95 2.38
N TYR A 289 10.75 0.95 2.51
CA TYR A 289 10.02 0.63 3.75
C TYR A 289 9.57 -0.83 3.83
N MET A 290 9.92 -1.66 2.84
CA MET A 290 9.71 -3.11 2.84
C MET A 290 10.94 -3.82 3.43
N PRO A 291 10.79 -4.98 4.09
CA PRO A 291 11.94 -5.79 4.52
C PRO A 291 12.90 -6.09 3.35
N ARG A 292 14.21 -6.20 3.64
CA ARG A 292 15.25 -6.43 2.62
C ARG A 292 14.90 -7.61 1.71
N SER A 293 14.59 -8.76 2.29
CA SER A 293 14.25 -9.96 1.52
C SER A 293 13.02 -9.80 0.61
N HIS A 294 12.06 -8.93 1.00
CA HIS A 294 10.91 -8.64 0.14
C HIS A 294 11.29 -7.76 -1.04
N ARG A 295 12.23 -6.82 -0.86
CA ARG A 295 12.74 -6.00 -1.98
C ARG A 295 13.52 -6.84 -2.98
N GLU A 296 14.45 -7.66 -2.47
CA GLU A 296 15.23 -8.60 -3.28
C GLU A 296 14.31 -9.53 -4.08
N PHE A 297 13.31 -10.12 -3.43
CA PHE A 297 12.29 -10.92 -4.12
C PHE A 297 11.56 -10.15 -5.23
N LEU A 298 11.17 -8.89 -4.99
CA LEU A 298 10.50 -8.09 -6.01
C LEU A 298 11.43 -7.73 -7.18
N GLU A 299 12.71 -7.51 -6.93
CA GLU A 299 13.73 -7.28 -7.96
C GLU A 299 13.93 -8.53 -8.82
N ASP A 300 14.05 -9.70 -8.21
CA ASP A 300 14.14 -10.99 -8.90
C ASP A 300 12.86 -11.29 -9.70
N LEU A 301 11.70 -11.02 -9.12
CA LEU A 301 10.40 -11.20 -9.78
C LEU A 301 10.25 -10.27 -11.00
N GLU A 302 10.75 -9.04 -10.95
CA GLU A 302 10.73 -8.12 -12.10
C GLU A 302 11.52 -8.67 -13.30
N VAL A 303 12.55 -9.46 -13.03
CA VAL A 303 13.36 -10.12 -14.09
C VAL A 303 12.66 -11.38 -14.59
N ALA A 304 12.10 -12.18 -13.69
CA ALA A 304 11.53 -13.49 -14.00
C ALA A 304 10.10 -13.42 -14.57
N ALA A 305 9.32 -12.36 -14.28
CA ALA A 305 7.90 -12.27 -14.63
C ALA A 305 7.66 -12.36 -16.13
N ASN A 306 7.05 -13.47 -16.56
CA ASN A 306 6.75 -13.79 -17.95
C ASN A 306 5.24 -13.94 -18.26
N ILE A 307 4.36 -13.82 -17.24
CA ILE A 307 2.92 -14.03 -17.40
C ILE A 307 2.36 -13.06 -18.44
N ARG A 308 2.51 -11.74 -18.25
CA ARG A 308 1.99 -10.76 -19.21
C ARG A 308 2.63 -10.88 -20.61
N PRO A 309 3.95 -10.99 -20.77
CA PRO A 309 4.57 -11.27 -22.07
C PRO A 309 3.96 -12.49 -22.78
N PHE A 310 3.76 -13.59 -22.07
CA PHE A 310 3.13 -14.78 -22.62
C PHE A 310 1.69 -14.52 -23.07
N ILE A 311 0.87 -13.87 -22.28
CA ILE A 311 -0.52 -13.52 -22.64
C ILE A 311 -0.58 -12.58 -23.86
N LEU A 312 0.35 -11.63 -23.99
CA LEU A 312 0.47 -10.79 -25.19
C LEU A 312 0.87 -11.58 -26.44
N HIS A 313 1.68 -12.63 -26.27
CA HIS A 313 1.99 -13.55 -27.36
C HIS A 313 0.75 -14.31 -27.81
N LEU A 314 -0.07 -14.82 -26.89
CA LEU A 314 -1.33 -15.48 -27.21
C LEU A 314 -2.32 -14.52 -27.90
N GLU A 315 -2.40 -13.26 -27.46
CA GLU A 315 -3.20 -12.23 -28.14
C GLU A 315 -2.77 -12.03 -29.60
N GLU A 316 -1.48 -12.02 -29.87
CA GLU A 316 -0.97 -11.91 -31.24
C GLU A 316 -1.31 -13.14 -32.08
N GLN A 317 -1.19 -14.35 -31.53
CA GLN A 317 -1.62 -15.59 -32.19
C GLN A 317 -3.15 -15.57 -32.50
N HIS A 318 -3.97 -15.06 -31.57
CA HIS A 318 -5.39 -14.86 -31.80
C HIS A 318 -5.66 -13.96 -33.01
N ARG A 319 -4.95 -12.84 -33.12
CA ARG A 319 -5.09 -11.92 -34.25
C ARG A 319 -4.72 -12.56 -35.59
N GLN A 320 -3.82 -13.54 -35.56
CA GLN A 320 -3.39 -14.31 -36.72
C GLN A 320 -4.29 -15.51 -37.04
N GLY A 321 -5.29 -15.79 -36.17
CA GLY A 321 -6.18 -16.93 -36.30
C GLY A 321 -5.52 -18.28 -35.99
N ALA A 322 -4.43 -18.29 -35.24
CA ALA A 322 -3.61 -19.46 -34.90
C ALA A 322 -3.66 -19.82 -33.42
N ILE A 323 -4.76 -19.57 -32.72
CA ILE A 323 -4.95 -19.81 -31.29
C ILE A 323 -5.91 -20.97 -31.04
N THR A 324 -5.66 -21.74 -29.98
CA THR A 324 -6.54 -22.79 -29.48
C THR A 324 -7.58 -22.26 -28.48
N GLU A 325 -8.62 -23.04 -28.21
CA GLU A 325 -9.64 -22.71 -27.22
C GLU A 325 -9.03 -22.63 -25.80
N GLU A 326 -8.12 -23.54 -25.46
CA GLU A 326 -7.40 -23.55 -24.19
C GLU A 326 -6.59 -22.26 -23.99
N GLU A 327 -5.93 -21.76 -25.02
CA GLU A 327 -5.17 -20.51 -24.98
C GLU A 327 -6.06 -19.26 -24.83
N ILE A 328 -7.27 -19.29 -25.41
CA ILE A 328 -8.28 -18.25 -25.22
C ILE A 328 -8.70 -18.23 -23.73
N GLU A 329 -8.96 -19.40 -23.14
CA GLU A 329 -9.30 -19.50 -21.72
C GLU A 329 -8.20 -18.92 -20.79
N LEU A 330 -6.91 -19.06 -21.15
CA LEU A 330 -5.81 -18.46 -20.40
C LEU A 330 -5.85 -16.92 -20.44
N ILE A 331 -6.15 -16.33 -21.60
CA ILE A 331 -6.34 -14.88 -21.72
C ILE A 331 -7.52 -14.42 -20.86
N GLU A 332 -8.62 -15.14 -20.89
CA GLU A 332 -9.80 -14.82 -20.09
C GLU A 332 -9.49 -14.94 -18.59
N MET A 333 -8.77 -15.96 -18.15
CA MET A 333 -8.37 -16.13 -16.76
C MET A 333 -7.45 -15.03 -16.28
N TYR A 334 -6.46 -14.62 -17.09
CA TYR A 334 -5.62 -13.45 -16.83
C TYR A 334 -6.47 -12.18 -16.64
N ASN A 335 -7.44 -11.96 -17.53
CA ASN A 335 -8.37 -10.83 -17.44
C ASN A 335 -9.23 -10.88 -16.16
N GLN A 336 -9.62 -12.08 -15.71
CA GLN A 336 -10.36 -12.27 -14.46
C GLN A 336 -9.49 -11.90 -13.24
N CYS A 337 -8.20 -12.28 -13.22
CA CYS A 337 -7.28 -11.86 -12.16
C CYS A 337 -7.15 -10.33 -12.07
N LEU A 338 -6.95 -9.65 -13.21
CA LEU A 338 -6.93 -8.19 -13.28
C LEU A 338 -8.25 -7.56 -12.85
N HIS A 339 -9.38 -8.22 -13.17
CA HIS A 339 -10.69 -7.76 -12.72
C HIS A 339 -10.81 -7.79 -11.20
N GLN A 340 -10.41 -8.89 -10.56
CA GLN A 340 -10.42 -8.99 -9.10
C GLN A 340 -9.47 -7.97 -8.45
N LEU A 341 -8.28 -7.77 -9.00
CA LEU A 341 -7.34 -6.77 -8.50
C LEU A 341 -7.92 -5.34 -8.63
N LYS A 342 -8.62 -5.04 -9.72
CA LYS A 342 -9.35 -3.78 -9.86
C LYS A 342 -10.46 -3.64 -8.82
N LEU A 343 -11.25 -4.69 -8.57
CA LEU A 343 -12.32 -4.68 -7.55
C LEU A 343 -11.74 -4.43 -6.14
N PHE A 344 -10.61 -5.06 -5.81
CA PHE A 344 -9.89 -4.78 -4.57
C PHE A 344 -9.51 -3.29 -4.44
N ARG A 345 -8.97 -2.70 -5.52
CA ARG A 345 -8.64 -1.27 -5.56
C ARG A 345 -9.88 -0.38 -5.50
N ASP A 346 -10.97 -0.74 -6.14
CA ASP A 346 -12.25 -0.02 -6.04
C ASP A 346 -12.75 0.01 -4.58
N LYS A 347 -12.69 -1.14 -3.89
CA LYS A 347 -13.09 -1.23 -2.49
C LYS A 347 -12.18 -0.38 -1.60
N HIS A 348 -10.87 -0.38 -1.84
CA HIS A 348 -9.92 0.47 -1.13
C HIS A 348 -10.22 1.96 -1.34
N VAL A 349 -10.52 2.41 -2.57
CA VAL A 349 -10.96 3.78 -2.87
C VAL A 349 -12.21 4.18 -2.06
N GLN A 350 -13.19 3.26 -1.93
CA GLN A 350 -14.40 3.49 -1.13
C GLN A 350 -14.06 3.68 0.35
N ILE A 351 -13.21 2.82 0.91
CA ILE A 351 -12.76 2.91 2.30
C ILE A 351 -12.02 4.23 2.53
N VAL A 352 -11.05 4.59 1.68
CA VAL A 352 -10.31 5.85 1.81
C VAL A 352 -11.24 7.06 1.69
N THR A 353 -12.26 7.00 0.84
CA THR A 353 -13.26 8.07 0.76
C THR A 353 -14.01 8.24 2.09
N LEU A 354 -14.45 7.15 2.71
CA LEU A 354 -15.19 7.18 3.97
C LEU A 354 -14.32 7.55 5.17
N TYR A 355 -13.15 6.91 5.28
CA TYR A 355 -12.27 6.99 6.45
C TYR A 355 -11.34 8.21 6.44
N ILE A 356 -11.04 8.76 5.28
CA ILE A 356 -10.11 9.88 5.14
C ILE A 356 -10.83 11.12 4.61
N VAL A 357 -11.36 11.07 3.38
CA VAL A 357 -11.86 12.27 2.70
C VAL A 357 -13.08 12.85 3.41
N ASN A 358 -14.05 12.01 3.76
CA ASN A 358 -15.26 12.45 4.43
C ASN A 358 -14.97 12.95 5.86
N GLN A 359 -14.04 12.32 6.58
CA GLN A 359 -13.66 12.76 7.92
C GLN A 359 -12.91 14.10 7.88
N ALA A 360 -11.99 14.28 6.92
CA ALA A 360 -11.32 15.54 6.69
C ALA A 360 -12.30 16.72 6.45
N ARG A 361 -13.36 16.47 5.68
CA ARG A 361 -14.38 17.49 5.36
C ARG A 361 -15.30 17.81 6.54
N LYS A 362 -15.61 16.80 7.36
CA LYS A 362 -16.51 16.98 8.53
C LYS A 362 -15.87 17.79 9.65
N GLY A 363 -14.55 17.72 9.80
CA GLY A 363 -13.85 18.32 10.92
C GLY A 363 -14.02 17.56 12.25
N PRO A 364 -13.29 17.98 13.32
CA PRO A 364 -13.22 17.24 14.59
C PRO A 364 -14.48 17.37 15.47
N ASN A 365 -15.37 18.32 15.19
CA ASN A 365 -16.44 18.73 16.09
C ASN A 365 -17.83 18.15 15.75
N ILE A 366 -17.91 17.16 14.86
CA ILE A 366 -19.18 16.50 14.57
C ILE A 366 -19.39 15.37 15.57
N PRO A 367 -20.46 15.42 16.40
CA PRO A 367 -20.79 14.31 17.29
C PRO A 367 -20.94 13.05 16.47
N HIS A 368 -20.39 11.95 16.94
CA HIS A 368 -20.66 10.64 16.37
C HIS A 368 -22.16 10.45 16.25
N GLY A 369 -22.65 10.08 15.09
CA GLY A 369 -23.99 9.56 14.89
C GLY A 369 -24.13 8.14 15.47
N GLY A 370 -23.69 7.95 16.72
CA GLY A 370 -24.00 6.80 17.53
C GLY A 370 -25.28 7.13 18.28
N PHE A 371 -26.39 6.50 17.92
CA PHE A 371 -27.67 6.49 18.62
C PHE A 371 -28.05 7.84 19.22
N ALA A 372 -28.74 8.66 18.44
CA ALA A 372 -29.55 9.76 19.01
C ALA A 372 -30.57 9.12 19.95
N ILE A 373 -30.24 9.07 21.24
CA ILE A 373 -31.27 9.00 22.28
C ILE A 373 -32.00 10.32 22.12
N GLN A 374 -33.16 10.25 21.46
CA GLN A 374 -34.12 11.32 21.47
C GLN A 374 -34.47 11.57 22.96
N GLN A 375 -33.78 12.55 23.54
CA GLN A 375 -34.33 13.16 24.76
C GLN A 375 -35.60 13.88 24.34
N LYS A 376 -36.74 13.17 24.46
CA LYS A 376 -38.03 13.80 24.55
C LYS A 376 -37.91 14.84 25.67
N LYS A 377 -38.16 16.12 25.35
CA LYS A 377 -38.52 17.15 26.30
C LYS A 377 -39.72 16.64 27.06
N THR A 378 -39.51 16.13 28.25
CA THR A 378 -40.56 16.00 29.27
C THR A 378 -40.41 17.17 30.18
N GLU A 379 -41.47 17.97 30.21
CA GLU A 379 -41.71 19.08 31.13
C GLU A 379 -41.61 18.63 32.58
N LYS A 380 -41.20 19.60 33.39
CA LYS A 380 -41.06 19.53 34.83
C LYS A 380 -42.31 18.97 35.53
N THR A 381 -42.15 18.00 36.44
CA THR A 381 -42.82 17.98 37.73
C THR A 381 -42.09 17.11 38.75
N HIS A 382 -41.74 17.75 39.82
CA HIS A 382 -41.58 17.37 41.24
C HIS A 382 -40.95 16.05 41.70
N SER A 383 -39.90 16.25 42.50
CA SER A 383 -39.64 15.78 43.89
C SER A 383 -38.97 14.42 44.13
N SER A 384 -37.92 14.56 44.90
CA SER A 384 -37.43 13.78 46.06
C SER A 384 -36.51 12.59 45.84
N GLN A 385 -35.28 12.85 46.36
CA GLN A 385 -34.49 12.00 47.29
C GLN A 385 -34.06 10.60 46.85
N HIS A 386 -32.77 10.36 46.62
CA HIS A 386 -31.87 9.67 47.55
C HIS A 386 -30.51 9.30 46.90
N ASN A 387 -29.48 9.61 47.66
CA ASN A 387 -28.21 8.94 47.90
C ASN A 387 -27.03 9.07 46.92
N ASP A 388 -26.16 9.86 47.47
CA ASP A 388 -24.72 9.90 47.40
C ASP A 388 -24.01 8.56 47.30
N LEU A 389 -23.00 8.50 46.41
CA LEU A 389 -21.76 7.77 46.70
C LEU A 389 -20.78 7.95 45.50
N TYR A 390 -20.05 9.09 45.51
CA TYR A 390 -18.67 9.21 45.05
C TYR A 390 -18.19 10.65 45.24
N PRO A 391 -17.00 10.90 45.85
CA PRO A 391 -16.54 12.25 46.17
C PRO A 391 -16.05 12.99 44.91
N GLN A 392 -16.59 14.17 44.70
CA GLN A 392 -16.10 15.14 43.74
C GLN A 392 -14.88 15.85 44.35
N THR A 393 -13.71 15.64 43.74
CA THR A 393 -12.54 16.49 43.93
C THR A 393 -12.75 17.80 43.17
N GLN A 394 -12.93 18.89 43.95
CA GLN A 394 -12.95 20.26 43.46
C GLN A 394 -11.56 20.63 42.96
N LEU A 395 -11.45 21.00 41.68
CA LEU A 395 -10.30 21.70 41.13
C LEU A 395 -10.55 23.22 41.29
N GLU A 396 -9.74 23.84 42.12
CA GLU A 396 -9.72 25.29 42.34
C GLU A 396 -9.36 26.03 41.04
N THR A 397 -10.17 27.03 40.72
CA THR A 397 -9.95 27.97 39.62
C THR A 397 -8.94 29.05 40.02
N ALA A 398 -7.85 29.19 39.26
CA ALA A 398 -6.95 30.34 39.36
C ALA A 398 -7.64 31.61 38.80
N PRO A 399 -7.41 32.79 39.43
CA PRO A 399 -8.08 34.04 39.07
C PRO A 399 -7.38 34.78 37.91
N GLY A 400 -8.17 35.26 36.97
CA GLY A 400 -7.83 36.42 36.18
C GLY A 400 -7.65 36.28 34.68
N ILE A 401 -8.73 36.03 33.91
CA ILE A 401 -8.79 36.44 32.49
C ILE A 401 -10.15 37.09 32.25
N LYS A 402 -10.11 38.33 31.76
CA LYS A 402 -11.29 39.13 31.39
C LYS A 402 -11.99 38.50 30.18
N LYS A 403 -13.31 38.29 30.32
CA LYS A 403 -14.19 37.85 29.23
C LYS A 403 -14.46 38.97 28.25
N ASP A 404 -13.98 38.82 27.01
CA ASP A 404 -14.51 39.54 25.87
C ASP A 404 -15.58 38.70 25.18
N SER A 405 -16.79 39.23 25.19
CA SER A 405 -17.97 38.62 24.62
C SER A 405 -18.02 38.87 23.12
N LYS A 406 -17.54 37.93 22.31
CA LYS A 406 -17.98 37.68 20.93
C LYS A 406 -17.57 36.27 20.52
N THR A 407 -18.58 35.40 20.39
CA THR A 407 -18.51 34.10 19.69
C THR A 407 -17.29 33.24 20.02
N GLU A 408 -17.18 32.74 21.23
CA GLU A 408 -16.39 31.53 21.49
C GLU A 408 -17.08 30.33 20.80
N LYS A 409 -16.57 30.00 19.62
CA LYS A 409 -16.71 28.63 19.11
C LYS A 409 -16.10 27.75 20.19
N VAL A 410 -16.90 26.83 20.73
CA VAL A 410 -16.42 25.73 21.60
C VAL A 410 -15.43 24.91 20.77
N THR A 411 -14.20 25.34 20.74
CA THR A 411 -13.09 24.64 20.12
C THR A 411 -12.37 23.92 21.24
N GLN A 412 -12.26 22.62 21.11
CA GLN A 412 -11.38 21.71 21.85
C GLN A 412 -12.00 20.94 22.99
N MET A 413 -12.46 19.76 22.66
CA MET A 413 -12.48 18.67 23.62
C MET A 413 -11.35 17.65 23.45
N PHE A 414 -10.60 17.69 22.33
CA PHE A 414 -9.46 16.81 22.09
C PHE A 414 -8.35 17.57 21.34
N PRO A 415 -7.09 17.48 21.77
CA PRO A 415 -5.99 18.04 21.04
C PRO A 415 -5.85 17.31 19.69
N GLN A 416 -5.71 18.08 18.63
CA GLN A 416 -5.46 17.54 17.30
C GLN A 416 -4.00 17.13 17.18
N LEU A 417 -3.74 15.85 16.95
CA LEU A 417 -2.42 15.27 16.85
C LEU A 417 -1.98 15.12 15.39
N GLY A 418 -0.71 15.34 15.10
CA GLY A 418 -0.04 15.00 13.85
C GLY A 418 -0.82 15.40 12.59
N LEU A 419 -1.12 14.43 11.74
CA LEU A 419 -1.86 14.62 10.48
C LEU A 419 -3.27 15.23 10.62
N ALA A 420 -3.88 15.16 11.80
CA ALA A 420 -5.16 15.79 12.05
C ALA A 420 -5.05 17.33 12.17
N ARG A 421 -3.86 17.87 12.47
CA ARG A 421 -3.59 19.32 12.46
C ARG A 421 -3.41 19.89 11.07
N THR A 422 -3.06 19.09 10.07
CA THR A 422 -2.73 19.54 8.71
C THR A 422 -3.95 19.97 7.89
N ILE A 423 -5.14 19.98 8.48
CA ILE A 423 -6.36 20.41 7.83
C ILE A 423 -6.67 21.85 8.27
N GLY A 424 -5.81 22.76 7.86
CA GLY A 424 -6.13 24.18 7.84
C GLY A 424 -7.21 24.46 6.77
N SER A 425 -8.03 25.46 7.00
CA SER A 425 -9.19 25.83 6.19
C SER A 425 -8.93 26.03 4.69
N ASP A 426 -7.69 26.06 4.24
CA ASP A 426 -7.29 26.39 2.86
C ASP A 426 -6.74 25.22 2.04
N SER A 427 -6.42 24.05 2.62
CA SER A 427 -5.91 22.94 1.81
C SER A 427 -7.03 22.05 1.28
N LYS A 428 -7.35 22.21 0.00
CA LYS A 428 -8.25 21.32 -0.78
C LYS A 428 -7.66 19.90 -0.97
N VAL A 429 -6.45 19.65 -0.49
CA VAL A 429 -5.68 18.41 -0.75
C VAL A 429 -5.60 17.57 0.49
N VAL A 430 -6.25 16.41 0.47
CA VAL A 430 -6.14 15.39 1.53
C VAL A 430 -4.93 14.50 1.26
N ARG A 431 -3.91 14.58 2.12
CA ARG A 431 -2.69 13.77 2.01
C ARG A 431 -2.83 12.43 2.72
N GLY A 432 -2.23 11.39 2.14
CA GLY A 432 -2.05 10.08 2.80
C GLY A 432 -0.94 10.12 3.85
N THR A 433 -0.85 9.07 4.66
CA THR A 433 0.25 8.86 5.62
C THR A 433 1.62 8.76 4.94
N GLY A 434 1.67 8.31 3.69
CA GLY A 434 2.85 8.29 2.82
C GLY A 434 3.14 9.62 2.09
N GLY A 435 2.40 10.73 2.38
CA GLY A 435 2.68 12.07 1.85
C GLY A 435 2.06 12.41 0.48
N THR A 436 1.37 11.48 -0.19
CA THR A 436 0.77 11.68 -1.52
C THR A 436 -0.63 12.30 -1.46
N ASN A 437 -1.06 12.93 -2.58
CA ASN A 437 -2.47 13.24 -2.81
C ASN A 437 -3.22 11.93 -3.08
N VAL A 438 -3.96 11.45 -2.06
CA VAL A 438 -4.46 10.08 -2.00
C VAL A 438 -5.44 9.76 -3.13
N MET A 439 -6.46 10.58 -3.34
CA MET A 439 -7.57 10.22 -4.22
C MET A 439 -7.20 10.14 -5.72
N PRO A 440 -6.47 11.11 -6.29
CA PRO A 440 -6.01 11.00 -7.67
C PRO A 440 -5.11 9.79 -7.90
N PHE A 441 -4.16 9.54 -6.99
CA PHE A 441 -3.26 8.40 -7.06
C PHE A 441 -4.01 7.06 -7.06
N LEU A 442 -4.92 6.84 -6.10
CA LEU A 442 -5.65 5.57 -5.98
C LEU A 442 -6.57 5.31 -7.17
N LYS A 443 -7.26 6.34 -7.66
CA LYS A 443 -8.11 6.22 -8.85
C LYS A 443 -7.30 5.86 -10.08
N GLN A 444 -6.15 6.52 -10.27
CA GLN A 444 -5.26 6.24 -11.39
C GLN A 444 -4.71 4.82 -11.32
N SER A 445 -4.21 4.35 -10.15
CA SER A 445 -3.72 2.97 -9.99
C SER A 445 -4.79 1.92 -10.29
N ARG A 446 -6.05 2.17 -9.92
CA ARG A 446 -7.18 1.30 -10.26
C ARG A 446 -7.43 1.27 -11.77
N ASP A 447 -7.42 2.42 -12.42
CA ASP A 447 -7.69 2.55 -13.85
C ASP A 447 -6.55 1.91 -14.66
N GLU A 448 -5.29 2.15 -14.29
CA GLU A 448 -4.11 1.51 -14.86
C GLU A 448 -4.18 -0.03 -14.77
N THR A 449 -4.69 -0.59 -13.65
CA THR A 449 -4.94 -2.03 -13.55
C THR A 449 -5.97 -2.53 -14.56
N ASN A 450 -7.05 -1.78 -14.73
CA ASN A 450 -8.10 -2.15 -15.68
C ASN A 450 -7.61 -2.08 -17.14
N ASP A 451 -6.73 -1.13 -17.44
CA ASP A 451 -6.19 -0.91 -18.78
C ASP A 451 -5.22 -2.02 -19.23
N MET A 452 -4.75 -2.85 -18.28
CA MET A 452 -3.91 -4.02 -18.59
C MET A 452 -4.68 -5.20 -19.18
N LYS A 453 -6.02 -5.19 -19.16
CA LYS A 453 -6.85 -6.27 -19.73
C LYS A 453 -6.67 -6.38 -21.25
N ILE A 454 -6.63 -7.60 -21.72
CA ILE A 454 -6.56 -7.92 -23.16
C ILE A 454 -7.98 -7.96 -23.73
N GLN A 455 -8.21 -7.22 -24.80
CA GLN A 455 -9.46 -7.25 -25.54
C GLN A 455 -9.29 -8.14 -26.76
N LEU A 456 -9.88 -9.34 -26.72
CA LEU A 456 -9.97 -10.19 -27.89
C LEU A 456 -10.95 -9.53 -28.88
N LYS A 457 -10.42 -8.85 -29.89
CA LYS A 457 -11.24 -8.38 -31.02
C LYS A 457 -11.58 -9.61 -31.84
N GLU A 458 -12.84 -9.75 -32.25
CA GLU A 458 -13.21 -10.75 -33.23
C GLU A 458 -12.21 -10.72 -34.38
N ALA A 459 -11.62 -11.86 -34.71
CA ALA A 459 -10.74 -11.97 -35.87
C ALA A 459 -11.50 -11.33 -37.05
N SER A 460 -10.93 -10.26 -37.62
CA SER A 460 -11.52 -9.67 -38.82
C SER A 460 -11.57 -10.80 -39.84
N THR A 461 -12.74 -11.40 -39.98
CA THR A 461 -13.05 -12.20 -41.17
C THR A 461 -12.68 -11.25 -42.32
N LYS A 462 -11.52 -11.50 -42.93
CA LYS A 462 -11.26 -10.98 -44.25
C LYS A 462 -12.53 -11.26 -45.00
N GLU A 463 -13.24 -10.25 -45.45
CA GLU A 463 -14.32 -10.38 -46.39
C GLU A 463 -13.79 -11.33 -47.46
N ALA A 464 -14.13 -12.62 -47.34
CA ALA A 464 -14.13 -13.52 -48.46
C ALA A 464 -15.08 -12.82 -49.40
N SER A 465 -14.50 -12.18 -50.42
CA SER A 465 -15.22 -11.58 -51.49
C SER A 465 -16.35 -12.53 -51.86
N LYS A 466 -17.58 -12.17 -51.56
CA LYS A 466 -18.74 -12.76 -52.13
C LYS A 466 -18.65 -12.51 -53.64
N GLN A 467 -17.77 -13.20 -54.33
CA GLN A 467 -18.01 -13.50 -55.71
C GLN A 467 -19.27 -14.35 -55.74
N SER A 468 -20.33 -13.68 -56.11
CA SER A 468 -21.64 -14.25 -56.30
C SER A 468 -21.49 -15.46 -57.23
N TRP A 469 -21.94 -16.62 -56.76
CA TRP A 469 -22.03 -17.85 -57.51
C TRP A 469 -22.87 -17.69 -58.79
N SER A 470 -23.54 -16.56 -59.00
CA SER A 470 -24.30 -16.20 -60.17
C SER A 470 -23.46 -15.76 -61.38
N GLU A 471 -22.21 -15.33 -61.21
CA GLU A 471 -21.36 -14.92 -62.34
C GLU A 471 -20.60 -16.09 -63.00
N TRP A 472 -20.54 -17.25 -62.34
CA TRP A 472 -19.86 -18.43 -62.88
C TRP A 472 -20.72 -19.25 -63.87
N PHE A 473 -22.05 -19.00 -63.92
CA PHE A 473 -23.01 -19.74 -64.75
C PHE A 473 -23.44 -19.00 -66.00
N LEU A 474 -23.02 -17.77 -66.29
CA LEU A 474 -23.43 -16.98 -67.44
C LEU A 474 -22.31 -16.75 -68.47
N GLY A 475 -21.23 -17.49 -68.38
CA GLY A 475 -20.10 -17.42 -69.33
C GLY A 475 -19.97 -18.66 -70.21
N ARG A 476 -21.05 -19.07 -70.87
CA ARG A 476 -21.02 -19.89 -72.11
C ARG A 476 -22.18 -19.52 -73.00
#